data_493f5a3d66c7ee5f53e5249b2f1f65ba
#
_entry.id   493f5a3d66c7ee5f53e5249b2f1f65ba
#
_cell.length_a   1.000
_cell.length_b   1.000
_cell.length_c   1.000
_cell.angle_alpha   90.00
_cell.angle_beta   90.00
_cell.angle_gamma   90.00
#
_symmetry.space_group_name_H-M   'P 1'
#
loop_
_entity.id
_entity.type
_entity.pdbx_description
1 polymer ?
#
loop_
_entity_poly.entity_id
_entity_poly.type
_entity_poly.pdbx_seq_one_letter_code
_entity_poly.pdbx_strand_id
1 'polypeptide(L)'
;AASLLIDTVRTFFLVVLSILGPVAFAFSVWDGFQSTLGQWFTRYISVYLWLPVSDLFSTLLAKLQVLMLQNDIQELQNNPDYSIDNSNSVYIIFMLIGIIGYFTVPTVAGWIVQAGGAGNFSRNLNRTATKTGSFAAGVGGAVLGNIGGRLRGK
;
A
#
# COMPACT_ATOMS: atom_id res chain seq x y z
N ALA A 1 -17.51 -13.79 -0.09
CA ALA A 1 -16.71 -14.36 -1.19
C ALA A 1 -15.63 -13.39 -1.69
N ALA A 2 -15.97 -12.15 -2.09
CA ALA A 2 -14.99 -11.18 -2.62
C ALA A 2 -13.90 -10.80 -1.59
N SER A 3 -14.27 -10.63 -0.33
CA SER A 3 -13.35 -10.38 0.78
C SER A 3 -12.32 -11.49 0.94
N LEU A 4 -12.75 -12.75 0.93
CA LEU A 4 -11.86 -13.91 1.01
C LEU A 4 -10.87 -13.96 -0.15
N LEU A 5 -11.29 -13.57 -1.35
CA LEU A 5 -10.42 -13.52 -2.52
C LEU A 5 -9.33 -12.47 -2.33
N ILE A 6 -9.68 -11.28 -1.89
CA ILE A 6 -8.71 -10.21 -1.58
C ILE A 6 -7.72 -10.65 -0.49
N ASP A 7 -8.20 -11.29 0.58
CA ASP A 7 -7.34 -11.77 1.66
C ASP A 7 -6.36 -12.84 1.18
N THR A 8 -6.83 -13.76 0.35
CA THR A 8 -5.98 -14.81 -0.24
C THR A 8 -4.90 -14.21 -1.14
N VAL A 9 -5.31 -13.33 -2.07
CA VAL A 9 -4.37 -12.66 -2.98
C VAL A 9 -3.37 -11.81 -2.22
N ARG A 10 -3.82 -11.06 -1.20
CA ARG A 10 -2.97 -10.26 -0.32
C ARG A 10 -1.92 -11.13 0.37
N THR A 11 -2.36 -12.24 0.98
CA THR A 11 -1.45 -13.15 1.69
C THR A 11 -0.41 -13.71 0.74
N PHE A 12 -0.80 -14.10 -0.47
CA PHE A 12 0.13 -14.56 -1.50
C PHE A 12 1.17 -13.48 -1.83
N PHE A 13 0.76 -12.24 -2.08
CA PHE A 13 1.69 -11.15 -2.37
C PHE A 13 2.62 -10.84 -1.20
N LEU A 14 2.13 -10.87 0.05
CA LEU A 14 2.97 -10.64 1.23
C LEU A 14 4.02 -11.74 1.39
N VAL A 15 3.67 -13.00 1.17
CA VAL A 15 4.62 -14.12 1.20
C VAL A 15 5.69 -13.95 0.12
N VAL A 16 5.30 -13.65 -1.11
CA VAL A 16 6.25 -13.42 -2.22
C VAL A 16 7.18 -12.25 -1.90
N LEU A 17 6.64 -11.12 -1.43
CA LEU A 17 7.44 -9.95 -1.07
C LEU A 17 8.38 -10.22 0.11
N SER A 18 7.96 -11.04 1.07
CA SER A 18 8.81 -11.44 2.20
C SER A 18 9.98 -12.30 1.74
N ILE A 19 9.76 -13.23 0.81
CA ILE A 19 10.82 -14.08 0.24
C ILE A 19 11.78 -13.23 -0.61
N LEU A 20 11.28 -12.23 -1.34
CA LEU A 20 12.08 -11.32 -2.15
C LEU A 20 12.80 -10.24 -1.33
N GLY A 21 12.45 -10.08 -0.04
CA GLY A 21 13.08 -9.10 0.85
C GLY A 21 14.61 -9.19 0.88
N PRO A 22 15.20 -10.34 1.23
CA PRO A 22 16.66 -10.51 1.26
C PRO A 22 17.32 -10.20 -0.09
N VAL A 23 16.65 -10.51 -1.20
CA VAL A 23 17.14 -10.21 -2.55
C VAL A 23 17.15 -8.70 -2.79
N ALA A 24 16.09 -7.99 -2.40
CA ALA A 24 16.01 -6.53 -2.51
C ALA A 24 17.08 -5.84 -1.64
N PHE A 25 17.37 -6.39 -0.45
CA PHE A 25 18.46 -5.91 0.40
C PHE A 25 19.83 -6.14 -0.25
N ALA A 26 20.06 -7.32 -0.82
CA ALA A 26 21.33 -7.62 -1.50
C ALA A 26 21.60 -6.67 -2.68
N PHE A 27 20.57 -6.41 -3.49
CA PHE A 27 20.69 -5.46 -4.60
C PHE A 27 20.89 -4.00 -4.13
N SER A 28 20.36 -3.62 -2.97
CA SER A 28 20.49 -2.25 -2.47
C SER A 28 21.91 -1.83 -2.11
N VAL A 29 22.81 -2.80 -1.91
CA VAL A 29 24.24 -2.57 -1.62
C VAL A 29 25.02 -2.17 -2.89
N TRP A 30 24.50 -2.49 -4.06
CA TRP A 30 25.15 -2.19 -5.33
C TRP A 30 24.86 -0.75 -5.74
N ASP A 31 25.91 -0.02 -6.12
CA ASP A 31 25.79 1.36 -6.61
C ASP A 31 24.85 1.43 -7.82
N GLY A 32 23.80 2.26 -7.73
CA GLY A 32 22.75 2.41 -8.73
C GLY A 32 21.42 1.69 -8.41
N PHE A 33 21.41 0.70 -7.52
CA PHE A 33 20.18 -0.05 -7.14
C PHE A 33 19.62 0.32 -5.76
N GLN A 34 20.15 1.37 -5.14
CA GLN A 34 19.72 1.82 -3.80
C GLN A 34 18.21 2.19 -3.72
N SER A 35 17.62 2.62 -4.84
CA SER A 35 16.18 2.90 -4.91
C SER A 35 15.30 1.65 -4.86
N THR A 36 15.86 0.47 -5.12
CA THR A 36 15.13 -0.81 -5.14
C THR A 36 14.53 -1.14 -3.78
N LEU A 37 15.30 -0.88 -2.71
CA LEU A 37 14.83 -1.10 -1.34
C LEU A 37 13.62 -0.21 -1.00
N GLY A 38 13.68 1.07 -1.35
CA GLY A 38 12.57 2.00 -1.14
C GLY A 38 11.31 1.62 -1.91
N GLN A 39 11.46 1.15 -3.15
CA GLN A 39 10.35 0.65 -3.95
C GLN A 39 9.75 -0.63 -3.38
N TRP A 40 10.59 -1.54 -2.89
CA TRP A 40 10.14 -2.76 -2.24
C TRP A 40 9.32 -2.46 -0.98
N PHE A 41 9.81 -1.57 -0.10
CA PHE A 41 9.06 -1.12 1.07
C PHE A 41 7.71 -0.48 0.71
N THR A 42 7.69 0.37 -0.29
CA THR A 42 6.46 1.02 -0.77
C THR A 42 5.43 -0.01 -1.22
N ARG A 43 5.85 -1.04 -1.96
CA ARG A 43 4.98 -2.13 -2.39
C ARG A 43 4.51 -2.98 -1.22
N TYR A 44 5.39 -3.32 -0.30
CA TYR A 44 5.06 -4.10 0.89
C TYR A 44 3.98 -3.40 1.73
N ILE A 45 4.16 -2.12 2.02
CA ILE A 45 3.19 -1.30 2.76
C ILE A 45 1.87 -1.18 1.99
N SER A 46 1.92 -1.01 0.67
CA SER A 46 0.72 -0.93 -0.18
C SER A 46 -0.13 -2.20 -0.07
N VAL A 47 0.49 -3.37 -0.17
CA VAL A 47 -0.23 -4.66 -0.04
C VAL A 47 -0.74 -4.87 1.40
N TYR A 48 0.02 -4.44 2.39
CA TYR A 48 -0.41 -4.52 3.79
C TYR A 48 -1.68 -3.68 4.06
N LEU A 49 -1.78 -2.51 3.43
CA LEU A 49 -2.93 -1.62 3.55
C LEU A 49 -4.22 -2.12 2.84
N TRP A 50 -4.13 -3.18 2.05
CA TRP A 50 -5.34 -3.76 1.43
C TRP A 50 -6.36 -4.20 2.48
N LEU A 51 -5.90 -4.73 3.62
CA LEU A 51 -6.79 -5.20 4.69
C LEU A 51 -7.62 -4.07 5.31
N PRO A 52 -7.03 -2.99 5.86
CA PRO A 52 -7.82 -1.92 6.45
C PRO A 52 -8.71 -1.21 5.42
N VAL A 53 -8.29 -1.09 4.16
CA VAL A 53 -9.12 -0.52 3.09
C VAL A 53 -10.30 -1.45 2.77
N SER A 54 -10.07 -2.76 2.71
CA SER A 54 -11.12 -3.77 2.52
C SER A 54 -12.13 -3.76 3.67
N ASP A 55 -11.67 -3.65 4.91
CA ASP A 55 -12.52 -3.60 6.10
C ASP A 55 -13.41 -2.34 6.13
N LEU A 56 -12.83 -1.19 5.80
CA LEU A 56 -13.61 0.05 5.66
C LEU A 56 -14.68 -0.09 4.58
N PHE A 57 -14.33 -0.66 3.44
CA PHE A 57 -15.27 -0.87 2.35
C PHE A 57 -16.39 -1.86 2.74
N SER A 58 -16.05 -2.97 3.41
CA SER A 58 -17.03 -3.92 3.95
C SER A 58 -18.00 -3.26 4.91
N THR A 59 -17.50 -2.43 5.82
CA THR A 59 -18.31 -1.71 6.81
C THR A 59 -19.27 -0.73 6.12
N LEU A 60 -18.81 -0.06 5.08
CA LEU A 60 -19.63 0.85 4.28
C LEU A 60 -20.74 0.09 3.56
N LEU A 61 -20.41 -1.03 2.91
CA LEU A 61 -21.43 -1.87 2.25
C LEU A 61 -22.44 -2.42 3.25
N ALA A 62 -22.02 -2.86 4.42
CA ALA A 62 -22.92 -3.36 5.45
C ALA A 62 -23.92 -2.29 5.92
N LYS A 63 -23.46 -1.03 6.10
CA LYS A 63 -24.34 0.09 6.43
C LYS A 63 -25.34 0.40 5.32
N LEU A 64 -24.92 0.37 4.07
CA LEU A 64 -25.82 0.57 2.93
C LEU A 64 -26.88 -0.54 2.87
N GLN A 65 -26.51 -1.80 3.11
CA GLN A 65 -27.47 -2.92 3.16
C GLN A 65 -28.52 -2.72 4.26
N VAL A 66 -28.11 -2.27 5.45
CA VAL A 66 -29.04 -1.98 6.54
C VAL A 66 -30.01 -0.87 6.16
N LEU A 67 -29.55 0.19 5.53
CA LEU A 67 -30.40 1.30 5.07
C LEU A 67 -31.40 0.85 4.00
N MET A 68 -30.97 0.03 3.04
CA MET A 68 -31.84 -0.53 2.02
C MET A 68 -32.93 -1.39 2.65
N LEU A 69 -32.57 -2.28 3.59
CA LEU A 69 -33.52 -3.12 4.29
C LEU A 69 -34.52 -2.32 5.12
N GLN A 70 -34.08 -1.24 5.77
CA GLN A 70 -34.98 -0.33 6.50
C GLN A 70 -35.99 0.36 5.56
N ASN A 71 -35.54 0.78 4.39
CA ASN A 71 -36.40 1.38 3.39
C ASN A 71 -37.45 0.37 2.88
N ASP A 72 -37.04 -0.87 2.58
CA ASP A 72 -37.91 -1.94 2.13
C ASP A 72 -38.97 -2.27 3.19
N ILE A 73 -38.60 -2.31 4.49
CA ILE A 73 -39.53 -2.53 5.59
C ILE A 73 -40.56 -1.39 5.70
N GLN A 74 -40.14 -0.15 5.53
CA GLN A 74 -41.05 1.01 5.55
C GLN A 74 -42.03 0.98 4.38
N GLU A 75 -41.58 0.60 3.19
CA GLU A 75 -42.45 0.47 2.02
C GLU A 75 -43.48 -0.67 2.18
N LEU A 76 -43.05 -1.80 2.73
CA LEU A 76 -43.95 -2.92 3.07
C LEU A 76 -45.03 -2.52 4.08
N GLN A 77 -44.69 -1.67 5.06
CA GLN A 77 -45.66 -1.17 6.04
C GLN A 77 -46.68 -0.19 5.46
N ASN A 78 -46.25 0.60 4.50
CA ASN A 78 -47.07 1.65 3.88
C ASN A 78 -47.91 1.14 2.69
N ASN A 79 -47.45 0.10 2.00
CA ASN A 79 -48.08 -0.49 0.83
C ASN A 79 -48.18 -2.03 0.97
N PRO A 80 -49.31 -2.58 1.39
CA PRO A 80 -49.49 -4.03 1.50
C PRO A 80 -49.34 -4.82 0.19
N ASP A 81 -49.44 -4.12 -0.95
CA ASP A 81 -49.29 -4.67 -2.30
C ASP A 81 -47.86 -4.56 -2.87
N TYR A 82 -46.91 -4.07 -2.04
CA TYR A 82 -45.49 -3.98 -2.41
C TYR A 82 -44.91 -5.39 -2.59
N SER A 83 -44.60 -5.72 -3.84
CA SER A 83 -43.95 -7.00 -4.11
C SER A 83 -42.45 -6.84 -4.00
N ILE A 84 -41.81 -7.65 -3.16
CA ILE A 84 -40.38 -7.76 -2.93
C ILE A 84 -39.60 -8.06 -4.26
N ASP A 85 -40.31 -8.43 -5.31
CA ASP A 85 -39.74 -8.74 -6.63
C ASP A 85 -39.04 -7.54 -7.30
N ASN A 86 -39.53 -6.31 -7.05
CA ASN A 86 -38.88 -5.08 -7.50
C ASN A 86 -37.58 -4.77 -6.74
N SER A 87 -37.45 -5.22 -5.50
CA SER A 87 -36.26 -5.10 -4.65
C SER A 87 -35.11 -5.97 -5.14
N ASN A 88 -35.41 -7.09 -5.80
CA ASN A 88 -34.39 -7.99 -6.32
C ASN A 88 -33.44 -7.33 -7.33
N SER A 89 -33.95 -6.45 -8.19
CA SER A 89 -33.11 -5.72 -9.18
C SER A 89 -32.15 -4.76 -8.52
N VAL A 90 -32.60 -4.02 -7.50
CA VAL A 90 -31.76 -3.08 -6.73
C VAL A 90 -30.68 -3.85 -5.94
N TYR A 91 -31.05 -4.99 -5.35
CA TYR A 91 -30.11 -5.84 -4.63
C TYR A 91 -29.01 -6.41 -5.54
N ILE A 92 -29.36 -6.85 -6.75
CA ILE A 92 -28.39 -7.37 -7.72
C ILE A 92 -27.41 -6.26 -8.15
N ILE A 93 -27.91 -5.05 -8.45
CA ILE A 93 -27.06 -3.91 -8.78
C ILE A 93 -26.13 -3.58 -7.63
N PHE A 94 -26.63 -3.58 -6.38
CA PHE A 94 -25.82 -3.35 -5.19
C PHE A 94 -24.72 -4.39 -5.02
N MET A 95 -25.03 -5.68 -5.22
CA MET A 95 -24.06 -6.76 -5.20
C MET A 95 -22.98 -6.57 -6.25
N LEU A 96 -23.35 -6.14 -7.46
CA LEU A 96 -22.42 -5.90 -8.56
C LEU A 96 -21.49 -4.72 -8.25
N ILE A 97 -22.03 -3.64 -7.70
CA ILE A 97 -21.24 -2.49 -7.22
C ILE A 97 -20.27 -2.94 -6.11
N GLY A 98 -20.71 -3.77 -5.19
CA GLY A 98 -19.88 -4.33 -4.13
C GLY A 98 -18.69 -5.13 -4.70
N ILE A 99 -18.94 -6.00 -5.66
CA ILE A 99 -17.88 -6.80 -6.30
C ILE A 99 -16.86 -5.88 -7.01
N ILE A 100 -17.33 -4.94 -7.82
CA ILE A 100 -16.47 -3.98 -8.52
C ILE A 100 -15.65 -3.15 -7.52
N GLY A 101 -16.30 -2.69 -6.43
CA GLY A 101 -15.65 -1.93 -5.36
C GLY A 101 -14.51 -2.70 -4.71
N TYR A 102 -14.67 -3.99 -4.46
CA TYR A 102 -13.58 -4.82 -3.92
C TYR A 102 -12.37 -4.88 -4.87
N PHE A 103 -12.57 -4.91 -6.17
CA PHE A 103 -11.47 -4.87 -7.14
C PHE A 103 -10.73 -3.52 -7.15
N THR A 104 -11.34 -2.45 -6.66
CA THR A 104 -10.66 -1.14 -6.54
C THR A 104 -9.81 -1.01 -5.27
N VAL A 105 -9.96 -1.90 -4.28
CA VAL A 105 -9.20 -1.88 -3.01
C VAL A 105 -7.68 -1.78 -3.21
N PRO A 106 -7.04 -2.59 -4.08
CA PRO A 106 -5.60 -2.49 -4.31
C PRO A 106 -5.17 -1.13 -4.87
N THR A 107 -6.00 -0.55 -5.74
CA THR A 107 -5.73 0.76 -6.34
C THR A 107 -5.81 1.88 -5.31
N VAL A 108 -6.84 1.87 -4.47
CA VAL A 108 -7.03 2.86 -3.39
C VAL A 108 -5.90 2.76 -2.36
N ALA A 109 -5.52 1.55 -1.95
CA ALA A 109 -4.38 1.33 -1.06
C ALA A 109 -3.07 1.90 -1.66
N GLY A 110 -2.86 1.71 -2.95
CA GLY A 110 -1.73 2.30 -3.67
C GLY A 110 -1.74 3.83 -3.65
N TRP A 111 -2.89 4.46 -3.81
CA TRP A 111 -3.03 5.93 -3.73
C TRP A 111 -2.73 6.46 -2.33
N ILE A 112 -3.21 5.78 -1.28
CA ILE A 112 -2.94 6.15 0.12
C ILE A 112 -1.43 6.14 0.40
N VAL A 113 -0.73 5.12 -0.05
CA VAL A 113 0.73 5.01 0.14
C VAL A 113 1.47 6.10 -0.62
N GLN A 114 1.06 6.40 -1.85
CA GLN A 114 1.65 7.46 -2.65
C GLN A 114 1.37 8.86 -2.05
N ALA A 115 0.14 9.12 -1.62
CA ALA A 115 -0.25 10.36 -0.95
C ALA A 115 0.44 10.53 0.42
N GLY A 116 0.66 9.43 1.16
CA GLY A 116 1.39 9.42 2.42
C GLY A 116 2.90 9.67 2.31
N GLY A 117 3.40 9.96 1.10
CA GLY A 117 4.79 10.39 0.90
C GLY A 117 5.80 9.25 0.79
N ALA A 118 5.37 8.01 0.57
CA ALA A 118 6.29 6.87 0.39
C ALA A 118 7.25 7.09 -0.79
N GLY A 119 6.83 7.82 -1.83
CA GLY A 119 7.71 8.28 -2.91
C GLY A 119 8.78 9.27 -2.44
N ASN A 120 8.47 10.13 -1.49
CA ASN A 120 9.41 11.08 -0.89
C ASN A 120 10.32 10.41 0.15
N PHE A 121 9.83 9.39 0.84
CA PHE A 121 10.62 8.59 1.79
C PHE A 121 11.79 7.89 1.08
N SER A 122 11.54 7.27 -0.06
CA SER A 122 12.59 6.66 -0.89
C SER A 122 13.63 7.69 -1.36
N ARG A 123 13.20 8.90 -1.77
CA ARG A 123 14.10 9.99 -2.13
C ARG A 123 14.91 10.50 -0.94
N ASN A 124 14.30 10.60 0.24
CA ASN A 124 14.97 11.07 1.45
C ASN A 124 15.98 10.06 1.96
N LEU A 125 15.68 8.76 1.92
CA LEU A 125 16.64 7.70 2.26
C LEU A 125 17.85 7.76 1.35
N ASN A 126 17.65 7.92 0.04
CA ASN A 126 18.74 8.01 -0.92
C ASN A 126 19.57 9.26 -0.70
N ARG A 127 18.96 10.42 -0.41
CA ARG A 127 19.68 11.66 -0.08
C ARG A 127 20.49 11.53 1.21
N THR A 128 19.96 10.86 2.22
CA THR A 128 20.65 10.65 3.50
C THR A 128 21.81 9.68 3.32
N ALA A 129 21.64 8.60 2.59
CA ALA A 129 22.71 7.65 2.28
C ALA A 129 23.84 8.30 1.50
N THR A 130 23.53 9.13 0.48
CA THR A 130 24.52 9.86 -0.31
C THR A 130 25.26 10.89 0.55
N LYS A 131 24.56 11.63 1.43
CA LYS A 131 25.21 12.59 2.33
C LYS A 131 26.13 11.92 3.35
N THR A 132 25.71 10.78 3.90
CA THR A 132 26.54 10.02 4.86
C THR A 132 27.75 9.42 4.16
N GLY A 133 27.59 8.90 2.95
CA GLY A 133 28.69 8.40 2.12
C GLY A 133 29.70 9.49 1.76
N SER A 134 29.26 10.68 1.35
CA SER A 134 30.12 11.81 1.03
C SER A 134 30.81 12.37 2.28
N PHE A 135 30.17 12.37 3.43
CA PHE A 135 30.79 12.78 4.70
C PHE A 135 31.89 11.80 5.12
N ALA A 136 31.65 10.50 5.05
CA ALA A 136 32.64 9.48 5.35
C ALA A 136 33.84 9.55 4.39
N ALA A 137 33.63 9.77 3.09
CA ALA A 137 34.68 9.94 2.09
C ALA A 137 35.45 11.27 2.31
N GLY A 138 34.75 12.35 2.69
CA GLY A 138 35.36 13.63 3.00
C GLY A 138 36.28 13.59 4.22
N VAL A 139 35.83 12.94 5.30
CA VAL A 139 36.64 12.76 6.53
C VAL A 139 37.85 11.85 6.26
N GLY A 140 37.64 10.74 5.54
CA GLY A 140 38.75 9.85 5.15
C GLY A 140 39.79 10.54 4.27
N GLY A 141 39.34 11.31 3.29
CA GLY A 141 40.21 12.10 2.42
C GLY A 141 41.02 13.20 3.14
N ALA A 142 40.37 13.90 4.10
CA ALA A 142 41.02 14.91 4.90
C ALA A 142 42.12 14.35 5.83
N VAL A 143 41.84 13.17 6.42
CA VAL A 143 42.83 12.48 7.29
C VAL A 143 44.03 12.00 6.49
N LEU A 144 43.80 11.37 5.33
CA LEU A 144 44.88 10.88 4.47
C LEU A 144 45.68 12.03 3.83
N GLY A 145 45.05 13.14 3.43
CA GLY A 145 45.68 14.32 2.90
C GLY A 145 46.58 15.00 3.91
N ASN A 146 46.18 15.07 5.18
CA ASN A 146 46.98 15.68 6.25
C ASN A 146 48.20 14.83 6.65
N ILE A 147 48.10 13.50 6.56
CA ILE A 147 49.24 12.60 6.81
C ILE A 147 50.25 12.70 5.65
N GLY A 148 49.78 12.74 4.39
CA GLY A 148 50.63 12.88 3.21
C GLY A 148 51.38 14.21 3.15
N GLY A 149 50.75 15.31 3.60
CA GLY A 149 51.40 16.63 3.68
C GLY A 149 52.53 16.72 4.70
N ARG A 150 52.40 16.01 5.82
CA ARG A 150 53.46 15.95 6.86
C ARG A 150 54.71 15.13 6.45
N LEU A 151 54.55 14.15 5.57
CA LEU A 151 55.66 13.30 5.10
C LEU A 151 56.44 13.94 3.95
N ARG A 152 55.93 14.98 3.31
CA ARG A 152 56.55 15.66 2.18
C ARG A 152 57.32 16.94 2.57
N GLY A 153 57.30 17.32 3.84
CA GLY A 153 57.87 18.55 4.40
C GLY A 153 59.17 18.33 5.22
N LYS A 154 59.90 17.20 4.99
CA LYS A 154 61.28 17.02 5.49
C LYS A 154 62.26 16.82 4.36
#